data_ad2d88c39d17c5cbcf4e7365da5b3846
#
_entry.id   ad2d88c39d17c5cbcf4e7365da5b3846
#
_cell.length_a   1.000
_cell.length_b   1.000
_cell.length_c   1.000
_cell.angle_alpha   90.00
_cell.angle_beta   90.00
_cell.angle_gamma   90.00
#
_symmetry.space_group_name_H-M   'P 1'
#
loop_
_entity.id
_entity.type
_entity.pdbx_description
1 polymer ?
#
loop_
_entity_poly.entity_id
_entity_poly.type
_entity_poly.pdbx_seq_one_letter_code
_entity_poly.pdbx_strand_id
1 'polypeptide(L)'
;MCVANLDRTAKVIEVNMDLVRHFGRPSSEICGRNFCDLLHPSFCDKISQQFARLVTGQRVRFDEGMIAVRPDSTAFSGELTGIAVNGRAGMVENIVVLVSPDQNQRGDHLLPRRKQLFTDMETRVLEGVAAGMSTIQLASILFLSRGGVEYHVAMLLRKLKVNNRPALVSKAYSMGIFRLGSWPPRVLSDFMK
;
A
#
# COMPACT_ATOMS: atom_id res chain seq x y z
N MET A 1 -19.41 -5.16 -3.36
CA MET A 1 -18.37 -4.88 -4.39
C MET A 1 -18.40 -3.40 -4.71
N CYS A 2 -17.26 -2.71 -4.57
CA CYS A 2 -17.16 -1.29 -4.86
C CYS A 2 -16.95 -1.08 -6.36
N VAL A 3 -17.72 -0.14 -6.95
CA VAL A 3 -17.68 0.15 -8.39
C VAL A 3 -17.50 1.65 -8.59
N ALA A 4 -16.58 2.04 -9.48
CA ALA A 4 -16.43 3.40 -9.97
C ALA A 4 -16.39 3.43 -11.49
N ASN A 5 -16.95 4.47 -12.08
CA ASN A 5 -16.83 4.80 -13.50
C ASN A 5 -15.93 6.01 -13.63
N LEU A 6 -14.88 5.90 -14.44
CA LEU A 6 -13.88 6.95 -14.64
C LEU A 6 -13.90 7.41 -16.10
N ASP A 7 -13.53 8.67 -16.32
CA ASP A 7 -13.20 9.17 -17.65
C ASP A 7 -11.81 8.70 -18.12
N ARG A 8 -11.45 9.09 -19.34
CA ARG A 8 -10.13 8.76 -19.93
C ARG A 8 -8.93 9.36 -19.18
N THR A 9 -9.15 10.33 -18.31
CA THR A 9 -8.13 10.97 -17.48
C THR A 9 -8.07 10.38 -16.07
N ALA A 10 -8.76 9.26 -15.85
CA ALA A 10 -8.93 8.60 -14.56
C ALA A 10 -9.65 9.45 -13.49
N LYS A 11 -10.42 10.46 -13.90
CA LYS A 11 -11.34 11.18 -13.01
C LYS A 11 -12.60 10.37 -12.78
N VAL A 12 -13.04 10.33 -11.54
CA VAL A 12 -14.24 9.62 -11.12
C VAL A 12 -15.47 10.37 -11.62
N ILE A 13 -16.29 9.71 -12.44
CA ILE A 13 -17.58 10.21 -12.92
C ILE A 13 -18.68 9.82 -11.93
N GLU A 14 -18.69 8.54 -11.55
CA GLU A 14 -19.76 7.95 -10.75
C GLU A 14 -19.21 6.83 -9.85
N VAL A 15 -19.85 6.63 -8.70
CA VAL A 15 -19.52 5.56 -7.75
C VAL A 15 -20.77 4.94 -7.17
N ASN A 16 -20.71 3.66 -6.79
CA ASN A 16 -21.78 3.02 -6.07
C ASN A 16 -21.69 3.24 -4.55
N MET A 17 -22.77 2.95 -3.83
CA MET A 17 -22.86 3.12 -2.38
C MET A 17 -21.86 2.26 -1.60
N ASP A 18 -21.47 1.10 -2.12
CA ASP A 18 -20.46 0.28 -1.48
C ASP A 18 -19.09 0.96 -1.48
N LEU A 19 -18.73 1.66 -2.57
CA LEU A 19 -17.51 2.42 -2.65
C LEU A 19 -17.50 3.60 -1.66
N VAL A 20 -18.61 4.34 -1.61
CA VAL A 20 -18.81 5.44 -0.64
C VAL A 20 -18.57 4.94 0.80
N ARG A 21 -19.19 3.81 1.16
CA ARG A 21 -19.05 3.23 2.51
C ARG A 21 -17.62 2.78 2.82
N HIS A 22 -16.95 2.09 1.90
CA HIS A 22 -15.60 1.55 2.13
C HIS A 22 -14.53 2.64 2.16
N PHE A 23 -14.67 3.65 1.29
CA PHE A 23 -13.73 4.77 1.25
C PHE A 23 -14.02 5.83 2.33
N GLY A 24 -15.18 5.77 2.99
CA GLY A 24 -15.55 6.72 4.05
C GLY A 24 -15.69 8.16 3.59
N ARG A 25 -15.99 8.37 2.31
CA ARG A 25 -16.18 9.70 1.68
C ARG A 25 -17.51 9.76 0.99
N PRO A 26 -18.25 10.87 1.07
CA PRO A 26 -19.45 11.06 0.29
C PRO A 26 -19.14 11.11 -1.23
N SER A 27 -20.09 10.72 -2.06
CA SER A 27 -19.92 10.73 -3.52
C SER A 27 -19.50 12.09 -4.07
N SER A 28 -19.99 13.19 -3.48
CA SER A 28 -19.63 14.56 -3.84
C SER A 28 -18.14 14.90 -3.64
N GLU A 29 -17.46 14.21 -2.73
CA GLU A 29 -16.02 14.37 -2.52
C GLU A 29 -15.18 13.42 -3.37
N ILE A 30 -15.78 12.35 -3.89
CA ILE A 30 -15.09 11.35 -4.73
C ILE A 30 -15.21 11.73 -6.21
N CYS A 31 -16.42 12.09 -6.67
CA CYS A 31 -16.65 12.44 -8.05
C CYS A 31 -15.89 13.72 -8.45
N GLY A 32 -15.30 13.72 -9.64
CA GLY A 32 -14.46 14.80 -10.16
C GLY A 32 -13.00 14.75 -9.72
N ARG A 33 -12.62 13.93 -8.73
CA ARG A 33 -11.20 13.70 -8.36
C ARG A 33 -10.57 12.64 -9.24
N ASN A 34 -9.24 12.67 -9.32
CA ASN A 34 -8.50 11.54 -9.88
C ASN A 34 -8.61 10.33 -8.93
N PHE A 35 -8.85 9.16 -9.49
CA PHE A 35 -9.01 7.95 -8.68
C PHE A 35 -7.75 7.63 -7.84
N CYS A 36 -6.57 7.99 -8.35
CA CYS A 36 -5.31 7.80 -7.62
C CYS A 36 -5.22 8.63 -6.33
N ASP A 37 -5.96 9.74 -6.22
CA ASP A 37 -5.99 10.55 -4.98
C ASP A 37 -6.69 9.81 -3.81
N LEU A 38 -7.41 8.75 -4.10
CA LEU A 38 -8.06 7.89 -3.11
C LEU A 38 -7.17 6.75 -2.63
N LEU A 39 -6.04 6.54 -3.30
CA LEU A 39 -5.09 5.46 -3.03
C LEU A 39 -3.90 5.95 -2.20
N HIS A 40 -3.23 5.01 -1.57
CA HIS A 40 -1.94 5.30 -0.95
C HIS A 40 -0.91 5.70 -2.02
N PRO A 41 -0.08 6.75 -1.81
CA PRO A 41 0.86 7.28 -2.82
C PRO A 41 1.77 6.22 -3.47
N SER A 42 2.18 5.19 -2.72
CA SER A 42 3.03 4.11 -3.25
C SER A 42 2.39 3.27 -4.36
N PHE A 43 1.08 3.40 -4.58
CA PHE A 43 0.35 2.68 -5.63
C PHE A 43 -0.04 3.57 -6.80
N CYS A 44 0.02 4.90 -6.64
CA CYS A 44 -0.44 5.85 -7.65
C CYS A 44 0.27 5.69 -8.99
N ASP A 45 1.60 5.67 -9.01
CA ASP A 45 2.38 5.57 -10.25
C ASP A 45 2.06 4.28 -11.02
N LYS A 46 2.00 3.16 -10.29
CA LYS A 46 1.71 1.85 -10.88
C LYS A 46 0.31 1.81 -11.47
N ILE A 47 -0.69 2.27 -10.74
CA ILE A 47 -2.10 2.28 -11.17
C ILE A 47 -2.30 3.27 -12.33
N SER A 48 -1.69 4.47 -12.28
CA SER A 48 -1.73 5.45 -13.37
C SER A 48 -1.17 4.89 -14.68
N GLN A 49 -0.08 4.13 -14.62
CA GLN A 49 0.48 3.44 -15.79
C GLN A 49 -0.49 2.40 -16.36
N GLN A 50 -1.21 1.66 -15.50
CA GLN A 50 -2.20 0.69 -15.96
C GLN A 50 -3.39 1.39 -16.63
N PHE A 51 -3.89 2.49 -16.06
CA PHE A 51 -4.94 3.29 -16.70
C PHE A 51 -4.50 3.84 -18.07
N ALA A 52 -3.27 4.36 -18.17
CA ALA A 52 -2.75 4.82 -19.45
C ALA A 52 -2.73 3.71 -20.52
N ARG A 53 -2.38 2.46 -20.14
CA ARG A 53 -2.39 1.32 -21.04
C ARG A 53 -3.81 0.91 -21.47
N LEU A 54 -4.80 1.07 -20.60
CA LEU A 54 -6.22 0.89 -20.97
C LEU A 54 -6.63 1.94 -22.00
N VAL A 55 -6.38 3.23 -21.74
CA VAL A 55 -6.76 4.35 -22.61
C VAL A 55 -6.12 4.26 -23.99
N THR A 56 -4.86 3.79 -24.06
CA THR A 56 -4.15 3.60 -25.34
C THR A 56 -4.52 2.31 -26.07
N GLY A 57 -5.41 1.50 -25.51
CA GLY A 57 -5.83 0.22 -26.10
C GLY A 57 -4.78 -0.89 -26.02
N GLN A 58 -3.66 -0.67 -25.31
CA GLN A 58 -2.63 -1.70 -25.11
C GLN A 58 -3.13 -2.84 -24.21
N ARG A 59 -4.13 -2.58 -23.39
CA ARG A 59 -4.82 -3.56 -22.54
C ARG A 59 -6.31 -3.28 -22.53
N VAL A 60 -7.09 -4.33 -22.30
CA VAL A 60 -8.55 -4.23 -22.11
C VAL A 60 -8.90 -4.28 -20.62
N ARG A 61 -8.05 -4.98 -19.84
CA ARG A 61 -8.24 -5.20 -18.41
C ARG A 61 -6.89 -5.30 -17.71
N PHE A 62 -6.87 -4.90 -16.43
CA PHE A 62 -5.79 -5.23 -15.51
C PHE A 62 -6.36 -5.55 -14.12
N ASP A 63 -5.60 -6.31 -13.34
CA ASP A 63 -5.87 -6.62 -11.93
C ASP A 63 -4.63 -6.27 -11.12
N GLU A 64 -4.77 -5.48 -10.06
CA GLU A 64 -3.65 -5.00 -9.22
C GLU A 64 -4.08 -4.89 -7.75
N GLY A 65 -3.17 -5.28 -6.86
CA GLY A 65 -3.36 -4.99 -5.44
C GLY A 65 -3.29 -3.49 -5.17
N MET A 66 -4.14 -2.99 -4.28
CA MET A 66 -4.16 -1.59 -3.88
C MET A 66 -4.28 -1.41 -2.37
N ILE A 67 -3.87 -0.24 -1.90
CA ILE A 67 -4.22 0.28 -0.58
C ILE A 67 -4.89 1.63 -0.79
N ALA A 68 -6.09 1.80 -0.21
CA ALA A 68 -6.81 3.08 -0.19
C ALA A 68 -6.76 3.71 1.20
N VAL A 69 -6.83 5.04 1.25
CA VAL A 69 -6.75 5.83 2.48
C VAL A 69 -8.06 6.56 2.71
N ARG A 70 -8.65 6.39 3.91
CA ARG A 70 -9.85 7.09 4.33
C ARG A 70 -9.53 8.46 4.94
N PRO A 71 -10.53 9.35 5.09
CA PRO A 71 -10.36 10.67 5.73
C PRO A 71 -9.84 10.61 7.16
N ASP A 72 -10.19 9.55 7.90
CA ASP A 72 -9.75 9.31 9.28
C ASP A 72 -8.31 8.76 9.37
N SER A 73 -7.56 8.78 8.26
CA SER A 73 -6.22 8.22 8.12
C SER A 73 -6.13 6.70 8.28
N THR A 74 -7.25 6.00 8.38
CA THR A 74 -7.25 4.55 8.27
C THR A 74 -7.06 4.14 6.82
N ALA A 75 -6.42 2.99 6.59
CA ALA A 75 -6.23 2.46 5.25
C ALA A 75 -6.91 1.10 5.12
N PHE A 76 -7.24 0.68 3.92
CA PHE A 76 -7.69 -0.68 3.64
C PHE A 76 -7.03 -1.19 2.37
N SER A 77 -6.76 -2.49 2.36
CA SER A 77 -6.24 -3.19 1.18
C SER A 77 -7.37 -3.85 0.40
N GLY A 78 -7.09 -4.15 -0.84
CA GLY A 78 -8.00 -4.85 -1.71
C GLY A 78 -7.40 -5.08 -3.09
N GLU A 79 -8.16 -5.75 -3.93
CA GLU A 79 -7.85 -5.94 -5.34
C GLU A 79 -8.61 -4.92 -6.17
N LEU A 80 -7.89 -4.27 -7.09
CA LEU A 80 -8.42 -3.32 -8.06
C LEU A 80 -8.38 -3.93 -9.44
N THR A 81 -9.54 -4.04 -10.07
CA THR A 81 -9.69 -4.41 -11.48
C THR A 81 -10.09 -3.18 -12.28
N GLY A 82 -9.29 -2.82 -13.29
CA GLY A 82 -9.64 -1.79 -14.27
C GLY A 82 -10.03 -2.41 -15.61
N ILE A 83 -11.13 -1.97 -16.19
CA ILE A 83 -11.68 -2.47 -17.46
C ILE A 83 -11.94 -1.30 -18.39
N ALA A 84 -11.38 -1.35 -19.60
CA ALA A 84 -11.69 -0.36 -20.64
C ALA A 84 -13.09 -0.60 -21.23
N VAL A 85 -13.89 0.46 -21.32
CA VAL A 85 -15.17 0.46 -22.00
C VAL A 85 -15.03 1.24 -23.31
N ASN A 86 -15.21 0.55 -24.42
CA ASN A 86 -15.10 1.14 -25.75
C ASN A 86 -16.41 1.77 -26.17
N GLY A 87 -16.34 2.98 -26.71
CA GLY A 87 -17.44 3.64 -27.37
C GLY A 87 -17.66 3.16 -28.82
N ARG A 88 -18.62 3.77 -29.51
CA ARG A 88 -19.02 3.40 -30.88
C ARG A 88 -17.91 3.48 -31.92
N ALA A 89 -16.88 4.28 -31.69
CA ALA A 89 -15.73 4.45 -32.61
C ALA A 89 -14.57 3.50 -32.29
N GLY A 90 -14.72 2.52 -31.40
CA GLY A 90 -13.65 1.61 -31.00
C GLY A 90 -12.59 2.22 -30.06
N MET A 91 -12.73 3.50 -29.73
CA MET A 91 -11.87 4.18 -28.76
C MET A 91 -12.42 3.97 -27.36
N VAL A 92 -11.53 3.88 -26.38
CA VAL A 92 -11.92 3.80 -24.96
C VAL A 92 -12.67 5.09 -24.60
N GLU A 93 -13.89 4.96 -24.13
CA GLU A 93 -14.74 6.08 -23.71
C GLU A 93 -14.66 6.27 -22.19
N ASN A 94 -14.74 5.16 -21.44
CA ASN A 94 -14.72 5.14 -19.99
C ASN A 94 -13.86 3.97 -19.47
N ILE A 95 -13.51 4.04 -18.20
CA ILE A 95 -12.88 2.95 -17.46
C ILE A 95 -13.79 2.56 -16.31
N VAL A 96 -14.18 1.30 -16.25
CA VAL A 96 -14.88 0.75 -15.09
C VAL A 96 -13.82 0.20 -14.13
N VAL A 97 -13.87 0.66 -12.88
CA VAL A 97 -13.03 0.18 -11.80
C VAL A 97 -13.88 -0.62 -10.81
N LEU A 98 -13.46 -1.84 -10.56
CA LEU A 98 -14.01 -2.69 -9.52
C LEU A 98 -12.99 -2.77 -8.39
N VAL A 99 -13.40 -2.50 -7.17
CA VAL A 99 -12.58 -2.71 -5.97
C VAL A 99 -13.24 -3.77 -5.12
N SER A 100 -12.46 -4.83 -4.84
CA SER A 100 -12.82 -5.89 -3.92
C SER A 100 -12.01 -5.70 -2.64
N PRO A 101 -12.56 -5.05 -1.60
CA PRO A 101 -11.88 -4.94 -0.31
C PRO A 101 -11.67 -6.32 0.30
N ASP A 102 -10.54 -6.52 0.97
CA ASP A 102 -10.27 -7.75 1.68
C ASP A 102 -11.27 -7.96 2.81
N GLN A 103 -11.99 -9.10 2.82
CA GLN A 103 -13.16 -9.35 3.68
C GLN A 103 -12.87 -9.44 5.19
N ASN A 104 -11.60 -9.39 5.62
CA ASN A 104 -11.21 -9.55 7.02
C ASN A 104 -11.15 -8.23 7.82
N GLN A 105 -11.93 -7.20 7.44
CA GLN A 105 -11.84 -5.87 8.02
C GLN A 105 -13.05 -5.49 8.87
N ARG A 106 -13.26 -6.22 9.96
CA ARG A 106 -13.92 -5.66 11.14
C ARG A 106 -12.83 -5.24 12.12
N GLY A 107 -12.49 -3.96 12.07
CA GLY A 107 -11.66 -3.30 13.09
C GLY A 107 -10.19 -3.71 13.07
N ASP A 108 -9.36 -2.80 12.66
CA ASP A 108 -7.97 -2.64 13.06
C ASP A 108 -6.82 -3.33 12.30
N HIS A 109 -7.03 -4.12 11.24
CA HIS A 109 -5.87 -4.70 10.52
C HIS A 109 -6.06 -4.70 9.01
N LEU A 110 -5.46 -3.72 8.33
CA LEU A 110 -5.54 -3.50 6.90
C LEU A 110 -4.22 -3.69 6.16
N LEU A 111 -3.80 -4.94 6.04
CA LEU A 111 -2.87 -5.36 4.98
C LEU A 111 -3.24 -6.79 4.55
N PRO A 112 -3.04 -7.19 3.25
CA PRO A 112 -3.22 -8.57 2.86
C PRO A 112 -2.46 -9.44 3.86
N ARG A 113 -2.97 -10.63 4.16
CA ARG A 113 -2.36 -11.62 5.08
C ARG A 113 -0.86 -11.74 4.75
N ARG A 114 -0.12 -10.70 5.10
CA ARG A 114 1.33 -10.66 4.95
C ARG A 114 1.85 -11.59 6.01
N LYS A 115 2.51 -12.64 5.56
CA LYS A 115 3.26 -13.56 6.41
C LYS A 115 3.88 -12.75 7.54
N GLN A 116 3.62 -13.13 8.77
CA GLN A 116 4.37 -12.66 9.94
C GLN A 116 5.86 -12.79 9.59
N LEU A 117 6.43 -11.68 9.14
CA LEU A 117 7.76 -11.67 8.52
C LEU A 117 8.85 -11.58 9.57
N PHE A 118 8.56 -10.89 10.69
CA PHE A 118 9.57 -10.54 11.69
C PHE A 118 9.22 -11.10 13.05
N THR A 119 10.22 -11.61 13.75
CA THR A 119 10.13 -11.89 15.17
C THR A 119 10.16 -10.58 15.95
N ASP A 120 9.76 -10.58 17.23
CA ASP A 120 9.82 -9.40 18.10
C ASP A 120 11.19 -8.75 18.09
N MET A 121 12.26 -9.54 18.15
CA MET A 121 13.62 -9.03 18.13
C MET A 121 13.97 -8.39 16.78
N GLU A 122 13.62 -9.04 15.66
CA GLU A 122 13.84 -8.47 14.33
C GLU A 122 13.04 -7.18 14.12
N THR A 123 11.83 -7.11 14.64
CA THR A 123 10.99 -5.89 14.63
C THR A 123 11.69 -4.74 15.36
N ARG A 124 12.14 -4.98 16.59
CA ARG A 124 12.83 -3.96 17.39
C ARG A 124 14.15 -3.50 16.74
N VAL A 125 14.91 -4.43 16.15
CA VAL A 125 16.14 -4.09 15.41
C VAL A 125 15.79 -3.27 14.17
N LEU A 126 14.74 -3.63 13.40
CA LEU A 126 14.32 -2.90 12.21
C LEU A 126 13.84 -1.48 12.53
N GLU A 127 13.06 -1.32 13.61
CA GLU A 127 12.61 -0.01 14.11
C GLU A 127 13.78 0.87 14.53
N GLY A 128 14.74 0.31 15.26
CA GLY A 128 15.92 1.07 15.69
C GLY A 128 16.85 1.45 14.54
N VAL A 129 17.01 0.57 13.53
CA VAL A 129 17.75 0.91 12.30
C VAL A 129 17.05 2.04 11.56
N ALA A 130 15.71 2.00 11.44
CA ALA A 130 14.93 3.04 10.80
C ALA A 130 14.93 4.36 11.56
N ALA A 131 15.06 4.31 12.89
CA ALA A 131 15.26 5.48 13.75
C ALA A 131 16.70 6.05 13.71
N GLY A 132 17.60 5.46 12.91
CA GLY A 132 18.98 5.94 12.77
C GLY A 132 19.93 5.49 13.89
N MET A 133 19.54 4.50 14.69
CA MET A 133 20.38 4.01 15.79
C MET A 133 21.61 3.26 15.27
N SER A 134 22.76 3.51 15.91
CA SER A 134 23.99 2.76 15.67
C SER A 134 23.91 1.34 16.24
N THR A 135 24.79 0.44 15.77
CA THR A 135 24.91 -0.92 16.31
C THR A 135 25.14 -0.93 17.83
N ILE A 136 25.91 0.03 18.33
CA ILE A 136 26.22 0.13 19.76
C ILE A 136 24.98 0.52 20.56
N GLN A 137 24.23 1.52 20.08
CA GLN A 137 22.97 1.95 20.73
C GLN A 137 21.94 0.84 20.74
N LEU A 138 21.76 0.13 19.60
CA LEU A 138 20.87 -1.02 19.51
C LEU A 138 21.30 -2.14 20.47
N ALA A 139 22.57 -2.46 20.53
CA ALA A 139 23.12 -3.47 21.44
C ALA A 139 22.79 -3.15 22.91
N SER A 140 22.97 -1.89 23.31
CA SER A 140 22.66 -1.42 24.67
C SER A 140 21.16 -1.50 24.98
N ILE A 141 20.30 -0.99 24.09
CA ILE A 141 18.85 -0.90 24.33
C ILE A 141 18.17 -2.29 24.29
N LEU A 142 18.66 -3.17 23.43
CA LEU A 142 18.07 -4.50 23.23
C LEU A 142 18.75 -5.59 24.10
N PHE A 143 19.73 -5.22 24.91
CA PHE A 143 20.53 -6.16 25.72
C PHE A 143 21.18 -7.25 24.87
N LEU A 144 21.70 -6.89 23.70
CA LEU A 144 22.39 -7.77 22.77
C LEU A 144 23.88 -7.45 22.70
N SER A 145 24.69 -8.41 22.27
CA SER A 145 26.04 -8.13 21.80
C SER A 145 26.04 -7.41 20.46
N ARG A 146 27.13 -6.70 20.09
CA ARG A 146 27.26 -6.09 18.75
C ARG A 146 27.07 -7.11 17.64
N GLY A 147 27.66 -8.30 17.77
CA GLY A 147 27.51 -9.39 16.82
C GLY A 147 26.06 -9.90 16.73
N GLY A 148 25.32 -9.89 17.85
CA GLY A 148 23.89 -10.22 17.86
C GLY A 148 23.04 -9.23 17.04
N VAL A 149 23.32 -7.92 17.19
CA VAL A 149 22.65 -6.89 16.37
C VAL A 149 23.00 -7.06 14.89
N GLU A 150 24.27 -7.26 14.57
CA GLU A 150 24.73 -7.47 13.17
C GLU A 150 24.09 -8.72 12.55
N TYR A 151 23.96 -9.79 13.31
CA TYR A 151 23.24 -11.00 12.89
C TYR A 151 21.78 -10.69 12.52
N HIS A 152 21.04 -10.00 13.38
CA HIS A 152 19.64 -9.63 13.09
C HIS A 152 19.54 -8.69 11.89
N VAL A 153 20.44 -7.72 11.76
CA VAL A 153 20.49 -6.84 10.57
C VAL A 153 20.73 -7.66 9.30
N ALA A 154 21.69 -8.60 9.31
CA ALA A 154 21.98 -9.46 8.16
C ALA A 154 20.77 -10.35 7.79
N MET A 155 20.02 -10.84 8.80
CA MET A 155 18.77 -11.58 8.56
C MET A 155 17.71 -10.72 7.92
N LEU A 156 17.53 -9.47 8.36
CA LEU A 156 16.59 -8.51 7.79
C LEU A 156 16.96 -8.15 6.34
N LEU A 157 18.23 -7.90 6.04
CA LEU A 157 18.75 -7.65 4.70
C LEU A 157 18.40 -8.81 3.74
N ARG A 158 18.63 -10.05 4.18
CA ARG A 158 18.27 -11.25 3.41
C ARG A 158 16.77 -11.39 3.20
N LYS A 159 15.96 -11.17 4.24
CA LYS A 159 14.48 -11.26 4.17
C LYS A 159 13.89 -10.27 3.18
N LEU A 160 14.38 -9.04 3.16
CA LEU A 160 13.92 -8.00 2.23
C LEU A 160 14.69 -7.95 0.91
N LYS A 161 15.69 -8.84 0.73
CA LYS A 161 16.52 -8.94 -0.48
C LYS A 161 17.20 -7.61 -0.84
N VAL A 162 17.86 -6.99 0.13
CA VAL A 162 18.60 -5.74 0.00
C VAL A 162 20.00 -5.87 0.61
N ASN A 163 20.93 -4.97 0.24
CA ASN A 163 22.36 -5.13 0.53
C ASN A 163 22.91 -4.20 1.61
N ASN A 164 22.15 -3.20 2.06
CA ASN A 164 22.60 -2.24 3.06
C ASN A 164 21.45 -1.67 3.89
N ARG A 165 21.76 -1.01 5.02
CA ARG A 165 20.76 -0.44 5.94
C ARG A 165 19.87 0.64 5.30
N PRO A 166 20.39 1.61 4.52
CA PRO A 166 19.53 2.56 3.81
C PRO A 166 18.52 1.88 2.89
N ALA A 167 18.94 0.90 2.10
CA ALA A 167 18.04 0.13 1.24
C ALA A 167 17.04 -0.70 2.03
N LEU A 168 17.42 -1.23 3.21
CA LEU A 168 16.52 -1.92 4.12
C LEU A 168 15.38 -1.01 4.58
N VAL A 169 15.71 0.19 5.04
CA VAL A 169 14.72 1.18 5.50
C VAL A 169 13.82 1.62 4.34
N SER A 170 14.41 1.99 3.21
CA SER A 170 13.66 2.39 2.01
C SER A 170 12.71 1.28 1.54
N LYS A 171 13.18 0.03 1.50
CA LYS A 171 12.37 -1.13 1.11
C LYS A 171 11.25 -1.39 2.10
N ALA A 172 11.52 -1.27 3.40
CA ALA A 172 10.50 -1.45 4.44
C ALA A 172 9.39 -0.40 4.33
N TYR A 173 9.72 0.87 4.07
CA TYR A 173 8.73 1.91 3.78
C TYR A 173 7.94 1.62 2.49
N SER A 174 8.61 1.26 1.40
CA SER A 174 7.94 0.95 0.13
C SER A 174 6.99 -0.26 0.20
N MET A 175 7.24 -1.17 1.14
CA MET A 175 6.38 -2.33 1.41
C MET A 175 5.27 -2.02 2.43
N GLY A 176 5.20 -0.80 2.96
CA GLY A 176 4.24 -0.40 3.99
C GLY A 176 4.42 -1.15 5.30
N ILE A 177 5.66 -1.55 5.64
CA ILE A 177 5.98 -2.24 6.90
C ILE A 177 5.90 -1.27 8.08
N PHE A 178 6.28 -0.01 7.86
CA PHE A 178 6.22 1.02 8.89
C PHE A 178 4.91 1.80 8.86
N ARG A 179 4.47 2.23 10.05
CA ARG A 179 3.39 3.23 10.16
C ARG A 179 3.88 4.57 9.59
N LEU A 180 3.15 5.11 8.61
CA LEU A 180 3.47 6.41 8.01
C LEU A 180 3.10 7.55 8.96
N GLY A 181 3.91 8.62 8.94
CA GLY A 181 3.67 9.82 9.73
C GLY A 181 3.96 9.70 11.23
N SER A 182 4.58 8.61 11.70
CA SER A 182 4.97 8.44 13.09
C SER A 182 6.49 8.46 13.26
N TRP A 183 6.96 9.13 14.31
CA TRP A 183 8.35 9.11 14.75
C TRP A 183 8.44 8.77 16.25
N PRO A 184 9.28 7.84 16.69
CA PRO A 184 10.13 6.95 15.89
C PRO A 184 9.32 5.96 15.03
N PRO A 185 9.91 5.45 13.91
CA PRO A 185 9.25 4.48 13.05
C PRO A 185 8.81 3.23 13.82
N ARG A 186 7.58 2.77 13.57
CA ARG A 186 7.02 1.56 14.18
C ARG A 186 6.55 0.60 13.12
N VAL A 187 6.93 -0.66 13.27
CA VAL A 187 6.45 -1.76 12.42
C VAL A 187 4.99 -2.02 12.73
N LEU A 188 4.19 -2.22 11.69
CA LEU A 188 2.79 -2.59 11.84
C LEU A 188 2.67 -4.02 12.41
N SER A 189 1.71 -4.24 13.30
CA SER A 189 1.46 -5.53 13.98
C SER A 189 1.33 -6.72 13.02
N ASP A 190 0.83 -6.47 11.83
CA ASP A 190 0.58 -7.48 10.78
C ASP A 190 1.87 -8.15 10.25
N PHE A 191 3.03 -7.56 10.49
CA PHE A 191 4.34 -8.10 10.10
C PHE A 191 5.07 -8.80 11.25
N MET A 192 4.55 -8.70 12.48
CA MET A 192 5.12 -9.31 13.68
C MET A 192 4.62 -10.75 13.83
N LYS A 193 5.51 -11.64 14.32
CA LYS A 193 5.15 -13.04 14.67
C LYS A 193 4.63 -13.10 16.07
#